data_1b42552b4e01868359dae9e239273651
#
_entry.id   1b42552b4e01868359dae9e239273651
#
_cell.length_a   1.000
_cell.length_b   1.000
_cell.length_c   1.000
_cell.angle_alpha   90.00
_cell.angle_beta   90.00
_cell.angle_gamma   90.00
#
_symmetry.space_group_name_H-M   'P 1'
#
loop_
_entity.id
_entity.type
_entity.pdbx_description
1 polymer ?
#
loop_
_entity_poly.entity_id
_entity_poly.type
_entity_poly.pdbx_seq_one_letter_code
_entity_poly.pdbx_strand_id
1 'polypeptide(L)'
;GHINEAHHWEFEAMAVWGETAPHLLNLARYNIVNHRPKVAQRFINKLKQSLFYKEEALQLEQNLESGKVEGLRNALSGVVDVPARFSNAKNIGPELEYICNHDPKNRMAFEYLMSYLLLSNNVIRFVDNLHRIQHFDYSSLPVAYEEALLVYKLRVGEEKFKESGYSVSAETEARFARYYTTEQV
;
A
#
# COMPACT_ATOMS: atom_id res chain seq x y z
N GLY A 1 1.73 0.27 8.44
CA GLY A 1 2.47 -0.87 8.03
C GLY A 1 3.13 -1.60 9.13
N HIS A 2 3.66 -2.62 8.73
CA HIS A 2 4.26 -3.67 9.51
C HIS A 2 5.73 -3.36 9.79
N ILE A 3 6.03 -2.37 10.66
CA ILE A 3 7.44 -2.00 10.97
C ILE A 3 8.24 -3.21 11.47
N ASN A 4 7.64 -4.04 12.33
CA ASN A 4 8.30 -5.24 12.83
C ASN A 4 8.55 -6.26 11.74
N GLU A 5 7.66 -6.36 10.78
CA GLU A 5 7.81 -7.23 9.62
C GLU A 5 8.85 -6.67 8.63
N ALA A 6 8.79 -5.37 8.33
CA ALA A 6 9.82 -4.71 7.54
C ALA A 6 11.22 -4.88 8.17
N HIS A 7 11.30 -4.76 9.50
CA HIS A 7 12.53 -5.01 10.25
C HIS A 7 13.01 -6.47 10.11
N HIS A 8 12.09 -7.44 10.16
CA HIS A 8 12.41 -8.86 9.94
C HIS A 8 12.94 -9.10 8.54
N TRP A 9 12.23 -8.63 7.51
CA TRP A 9 12.64 -8.80 6.12
C TRP A 9 13.94 -8.08 5.79
N GLU A 10 14.24 -6.96 6.45
CA GLU A 10 15.52 -6.27 6.30
C GLU A 10 16.69 -7.11 6.83
N PHE A 11 16.49 -7.85 7.92
CA PHE A 11 17.49 -8.81 8.41
C PHE A 11 17.67 -9.99 7.47
N GLU A 12 16.58 -10.53 6.92
CA GLU A 12 16.67 -11.61 5.93
C GLU A 12 17.39 -11.15 4.65
N ALA A 13 17.08 -9.94 4.17
CA ALA A 13 17.78 -9.35 3.02
C ALA A 13 19.28 -9.17 3.32
N MET A 14 19.62 -8.70 4.51
CA MET A 14 21.00 -8.53 4.95
C MET A 14 21.73 -9.88 5.06
N ALA A 15 21.05 -10.95 5.46
CA ALA A 15 21.62 -12.29 5.52
C ALA A 15 21.97 -12.84 4.11
N VAL A 16 21.18 -12.48 3.09
CA VAL A 16 21.40 -12.93 1.70
C VAL A 16 22.42 -12.05 0.96
N TRP A 17 22.31 -10.74 1.08
CA TRP A 17 23.09 -9.77 0.28
C TRP A 17 24.22 -9.08 1.05
N GLY A 18 24.36 -9.40 2.34
CA GLY A 18 25.34 -8.81 3.22
C GLY A 18 24.94 -7.45 3.80
N GLU A 19 25.80 -6.91 4.64
CA GLU A 19 25.60 -5.62 5.29
C GLU A 19 25.85 -4.48 4.31
N THR A 20 24.81 -3.98 3.65
CA THR A 20 24.89 -2.77 2.82
C THR A 20 24.44 -1.54 3.59
N ALA A 21 24.89 -0.35 3.19
CA ALA A 21 24.51 0.89 3.85
C ALA A 21 22.99 1.15 3.84
N PRO A 22 22.23 0.89 2.76
CA PRO A 22 20.75 0.98 2.78
C PRO A 22 20.10 0.08 3.83
N HIS A 23 20.54 -1.17 3.98
CA HIS A 23 20.01 -2.09 5.00
C HIS A 23 20.29 -1.57 6.42
N LEU A 24 21.51 -1.12 6.67
CA LEU A 24 21.90 -0.55 7.97
C LEU A 24 21.08 0.71 8.31
N LEU A 25 20.81 1.56 7.31
CA LEU A 25 20.01 2.76 7.46
C LEU A 25 18.55 2.42 7.84
N ASN A 26 17.94 1.47 7.15
CA ASN A 26 16.58 1.02 7.43
C ASN A 26 16.51 0.38 8.82
N LEU A 27 17.44 -0.50 9.16
CA LEU A 27 17.51 -1.11 10.49
C LEU A 27 17.70 -0.09 11.60
N ALA A 28 18.51 0.96 11.40
CA ALA A 28 18.60 2.07 12.35
C ALA A 28 17.27 2.77 12.54
N ARG A 29 16.58 3.15 11.46
CA ARG A 29 15.27 3.82 11.47
C ARG A 29 14.20 2.98 12.17
N TYR A 30 14.07 1.70 11.82
CA TYR A 30 13.10 0.81 12.43
C TYR A 30 13.33 0.62 13.94
N ASN A 31 14.60 0.52 14.37
CA ASN A 31 14.92 0.40 15.79
C ASN A 31 14.68 1.71 16.57
N ILE A 32 14.87 2.88 15.95
CA ILE A 32 14.50 4.16 16.55
C ILE A 32 12.99 4.21 16.81
N VAL A 33 12.18 3.88 15.78
CA VAL A 33 10.72 3.90 15.89
C VAL A 33 10.20 2.86 16.90
N ASN A 34 10.85 1.70 16.98
CA ASN A 34 10.54 0.63 17.92
C ASN A 34 11.10 0.85 19.34
N HIS A 35 11.52 2.08 19.68
CA HIS A 35 12.08 2.42 21.01
C HIS A 35 13.25 1.55 21.44
N ARG A 36 14.12 1.14 20.49
CA ARG A 36 15.33 0.36 20.73
C ARG A 36 16.60 1.17 20.47
N PRO A 37 16.87 2.27 21.23
CA PRO A 37 17.94 3.23 20.92
C PRO A 37 19.33 2.59 20.92
N LYS A 38 19.59 1.66 21.84
CA LYS A 38 20.89 0.97 21.91
C LYS A 38 21.18 0.10 20.69
N VAL A 39 20.14 -0.48 20.09
CA VAL A 39 20.28 -1.29 18.86
C VAL A 39 20.44 -0.37 17.66
N ALA A 40 19.62 0.71 17.56
CA ALA A 40 19.76 1.72 16.53
C ALA A 40 21.18 2.30 16.48
N GLN A 41 21.74 2.63 17.63
CA GLN A 41 23.10 3.18 17.73
C GLN A 41 24.18 2.26 17.12
N ARG A 42 24.02 0.95 17.21
CA ARG A 42 24.97 0.00 16.58
C ARG A 42 24.97 0.13 15.06
N PHE A 43 23.81 0.25 14.46
CA PHE A 43 23.67 0.45 13.00
C PHE A 43 24.15 1.83 12.57
N ILE A 44 23.84 2.89 13.35
CA ILE A 44 24.34 4.24 13.12
C ILE A 44 25.86 4.27 13.14
N ASN A 45 26.49 3.62 14.11
CA ASN A 45 27.95 3.58 14.20
C ASN A 45 28.62 2.90 13.00
N LYS A 46 27.98 1.85 12.44
CA LYS A 46 28.45 1.24 11.19
C LYS A 46 28.24 2.18 9.99
N LEU A 47 27.09 2.85 9.90
CA LEU A 47 26.80 3.81 8.83
C LEU A 47 27.77 5.00 8.82
N LYS A 48 28.23 5.47 9.98
CA LYS A 48 29.21 6.56 10.08
C LYS A 48 30.55 6.23 9.41
N GLN A 49 30.82 4.95 9.16
CA GLN A 49 32.01 4.50 8.42
C GLN A 49 31.82 4.51 6.89
N SER A 50 30.56 4.71 6.41
CA SER A 50 30.26 4.80 4.99
C SER A 50 30.57 6.20 4.46
N LEU A 51 31.17 6.25 3.25
CA LEU A 51 31.48 7.52 2.58
C LEU A 51 30.24 8.31 2.18
N PHE A 52 29.18 7.63 1.78
CA PHE A 52 27.97 8.26 1.21
C PHE A 52 26.84 8.44 2.21
N TYR A 53 26.81 7.70 3.32
CA TYR A 53 25.72 7.70 4.30
C TYR A 53 26.11 8.27 5.66
N LYS A 54 27.29 8.88 5.75
CA LYS A 54 27.79 9.46 6.99
C LYS A 54 26.93 10.60 7.51
N GLU A 55 26.45 11.45 6.60
CA GLU A 55 25.60 12.60 6.96
C GLU A 55 24.25 12.14 7.50
N GLU A 56 23.59 11.20 6.82
CA GLU A 56 22.34 10.62 7.31
C GLU A 56 22.52 9.92 8.66
N ALA A 57 23.64 9.24 8.86
CA ALA A 57 23.94 8.58 10.12
C ALA A 57 24.08 9.60 11.27
N LEU A 58 24.76 10.73 11.05
CA LEU A 58 24.90 11.81 12.03
C LEU A 58 23.54 12.47 12.32
N GLN A 59 22.72 12.67 11.32
CA GLN A 59 21.37 13.22 11.50
C GLN A 59 20.45 12.28 12.30
N LEU A 60 20.53 10.98 12.06
CA LEU A 60 19.81 9.97 12.85
C LEU A 60 20.30 9.95 14.30
N GLU A 61 21.61 10.07 14.54
CA GLU A 61 22.18 10.15 15.88
C GLU A 61 21.66 11.37 16.65
N GLN A 62 21.68 12.55 16.02
CA GLN A 62 21.13 13.77 16.60
C GLN A 62 19.63 13.65 16.90
N ASN A 63 18.86 13.05 16.03
CA ASN A 63 17.45 12.80 16.25
C ASN A 63 17.22 11.82 17.42
N LEU A 64 18.07 10.82 17.55
CA LEU A 64 18.02 9.86 18.65
C LEU A 64 18.33 10.52 20.00
N GLU A 65 19.38 11.35 20.05
CA GLU A 65 19.82 12.07 21.27
C GLU A 65 18.83 13.15 21.69
N SER A 66 18.27 13.89 20.72
CA SER A 66 17.29 14.96 20.99
C SER A 66 15.88 14.48 21.24
N GLY A 67 15.60 13.17 21.11
CA GLY A 67 14.27 12.61 21.23
C GLY A 67 13.30 13.04 20.13
N LYS A 68 13.77 13.72 19.08
CA LYS A 68 12.98 14.15 17.92
C LYS A 68 12.66 12.98 16.99
N VAL A 69 12.03 11.96 17.55
CA VAL A 69 11.67 10.73 16.83
C VAL A 69 10.33 10.88 16.07
N GLU A 70 9.56 11.91 16.45
CA GLU A 70 8.19 12.11 15.94
C GLU A 70 8.14 12.30 14.42
N GLY A 71 9.06 13.05 13.83
CA GLY A 71 9.13 13.22 12.37
C GLY A 71 9.42 11.92 11.63
N LEU A 72 10.33 11.11 12.16
CA LEU A 72 10.63 9.79 11.62
C LEU A 72 9.47 8.81 11.84
N ARG A 73 8.83 8.89 12.99
CA ARG A 73 7.64 8.11 13.32
C ARG A 73 6.48 8.45 12.38
N ASN A 74 6.25 9.73 12.12
CA ASN A 74 5.21 10.20 11.20
C ASN A 74 5.54 9.85 9.74
N ALA A 75 6.78 9.93 9.31
CA ALA A 75 7.20 9.50 7.98
C ALA A 75 7.04 7.98 7.78
N LEU A 76 7.16 7.19 8.87
CA LEU A 76 6.95 5.74 8.84
C LEU A 76 5.55 5.33 9.33
N SER A 77 4.76 6.22 9.93
CA SER A 77 3.43 5.98 10.53
C SER A 77 2.26 6.21 9.57
N GLY A 78 2.53 6.70 8.36
CA GLY A 78 1.60 6.43 7.24
C GLY A 78 1.38 4.92 7.06
N VAL A 79 1.95 4.20 8.00
CA VAL A 79 2.00 2.77 8.14
C VAL A 79 1.26 2.40 9.43
N VAL A 80 0.00 2.02 9.30
CA VAL A 80 -0.88 1.60 10.39
C VAL A 80 -0.17 0.57 11.26
N ASP A 81 -0.20 0.78 12.59
CA ASP A 81 0.33 -0.16 13.58
C ASP A 81 -0.60 -1.39 13.63
N VAL A 82 -0.28 -2.39 12.83
CA VAL A 82 -1.05 -3.63 12.77
C VAL A 82 -0.43 -4.62 13.74
N PRO A 83 -1.22 -5.26 14.63
CA PRO A 83 -0.72 -6.38 15.41
C PRO A 83 -0.14 -7.43 14.44
N ALA A 84 1.05 -7.92 14.77
CA ALA A 84 1.89 -8.78 13.94
C ALA A 84 1.09 -9.84 13.16
N ARG A 85 0.72 -9.52 11.95
CA ARG A 85 0.27 -10.47 10.95
C ARG A 85 1.37 -10.58 9.91
N PHE A 86 1.74 -11.79 9.59
CA PHE A 86 2.67 -12.04 8.51
C PHE A 86 2.02 -11.59 7.20
N SER A 87 2.71 -10.75 6.45
CA SER A 87 2.32 -10.38 5.10
C SER A 87 2.27 -11.63 4.23
N ASN A 88 1.16 -11.79 3.54
CA ASN A 88 1.01 -12.88 2.58
C ASN A 88 1.24 -12.33 1.17
N ALA A 89 2.49 -12.40 0.69
CA ALA A 89 2.85 -11.93 -0.65
C ALA A 89 2.03 -12.57 -1.79
N LYS A 90 1.40 -13.72 -1.54
CA LYS A 90 0.50 -14.39 -2.50
C LYS A 90 -0.94 -13.88 -2.43
N ASN A 91 -1.32 -13.19 -1.35
CA ASN A 91 -2.67 -12.67 -1.16
C ASN A 91 -2.63 -11.35 -0.36
N ILE A 92 -2.25 -10.27 -1.03
CA ILE A 92 -2.13 -8.93 -0.44
C ILE A 92 -3.48 -8.23 -0.21
N GLY A 93 -4.57 -8.75 -0.79
CA GLY A 93 -5.89 -8.13 -0.73
C GLY A 93 -6.38 -7.82 0.70
N PRO A 94 -6.37 -8.79 1.63
CA PRO A 94 -6.79 -8.55 3.01
C PRO A 94 -5.96 -7.49 3.75
N GLU A 95 -4.68 -7.34 3.42
CA GLU A 95 -3.82 -6.31 4.00
C GLU A 95 -4.15 -4.93 3.47
N LEU A 96 -4.36 -4.82 2.16
CA LEU A 96 -4.76 -3.58 1.53
C LEU A 96 -6.13 -3.12 2.04
N GLU A 97 -7.09 -4.03 2.18
CA GLU A 97 -8.39 -3.71 2.81
C GLU A 97 -8.22 -3.24 4.27
N TYR A 98 -7.36 -3.92 5.03
CA TYR A 98 -7.08 -3.51 6.39
C TYR A 98 -6.51 -2.08 6.43
N ILE A 99 -5.53 -1.76 5.59
CA ILE A 99 -4.96 -0.41 5.50
C ILE A 99 -6.05 0.61 5.12
N CYS A 100 -6.87 0.33 4.11
CA CYS A 100 -7.96 1.21 3.69
C CYS A 100 -9.02 1.43 4.79
N ASN A 101 -9.22 0.45 5.68
CA ASN A 101 -10.15 0.56 6.81
C ASN A 101 -9.60 1.46 7.93
N HIS A 102 -8.29 1.42 8.17
CA HIS A 102 -7.63 2.17 9.25
C HIS A 102 -7.15 3.54 8.81
N ASP A 103 -6.79 3.70 7.55
CA ASP A 103 -6.43 4.98 6.92
C ASP A 103 -7.23 5.18 5.64
N PRO A 104 -8.50 5.66 5.74
CA PRO A 104 -9.38 5.85 4.59
C PRO A 104 -8.85 6.86 3.55
N LYS A 105 -7.89 7.71 3.93
CA LYS A 105 -7.25 8.70 3.05
C LYS A 105 -5.98 8.18 2.38
N ASN A 106 -5.60 6.94 2.59
CA ASN A 106 -4.45 6.33 1.95
C ASN A 106 -4.76 5.97 0.49
N ARG A 107 -4.57 6.94 -0.39
CA ARG A 107 -4.85 6.81 -1.82
C ARG A 107 -4.07 5.65 -2.45
N MET A 108 -2.79 5.50 -2.08
CA MET A 108 -1.95 4.42 -2.61
C MET A 108 -2.55 3.05 -2.26
N ALA A 109 -2.92 2.82 -0.99
CA ALA A 109 -3.51 1.55 -0.57
C ALA A 109 -4.83 1.26 -1.30
N PHE A 110 -5.68 2.29 -1.48
CA PHE A 110 -6.92 2.18 -2.24
C PHE A 110 -6.65 1.79 -3.70
N GLU A 111 -5.77 2.49 -4.40
CA GLU A 111 -5.47 2.23 -5.81
C GLU A 111 -4.87 0.82 -6.00
N TYR A 112 -3.99 0.38 -5.09
CA TYR A 112 -3.46 -1.00 -5.11
C TYR A 112 -4.54 -2.03 -4.82
N LEU A 113 -5.44 -1.79 -3.86
CA LEU A 113 -6.57 -2.70 -3.58
C LEU A 113 -7.47 -2.86 -4.80
N MET A 114 -7.89 -1.75 -5.41
CA MET A 114 -8.76 -1.77 -6.58
C MET A 114 -8.10 -2.49 -7.75
N SER A 115 -6.83 -2.22 -8.02
CA SER A 115 -6.05 -2.91 -9.05
C SER A 115 -5.93 -4.41 -8.77
N TYR A 116 -5.65 -4.80 -7.53
CA TYR A 116 -5.58 -6.19 -7.12
C TYR A 116 -6.91 -6.93 -7.34
N LEU A 117 -8.02 -6.30 -6.97
CA LEU A 117 -9.35 -6.89 -7.13
C LEU A 117 -9.74 -7.07 -8.60
N LEU A 118 -9.37 -6.11 -9.46
CA LEU A 118 -9.56 -6.23 -10.92
C LEU A 118 -8.69 -7.35 -11.52
N LEU A 119 -7.40 -7.37 -11.21
CA LEU A 119 -6.48 -8.39 -11.72
C LEU A 119 -6.81 -9.79 -11.24
N SER A 120 -7.37 -9.94 -10.04
CA SER A 120 -7.85 -11.21 -9.50
C SER A 120 -9.27 -11.58 -9.94
N ASN A 121 -9.87 -10.79 -10.85
CA ASN A 121 -11.25 -10.98 -11.35
C ASN A 121 -12.31 -11.01 -10.22
N ASN A 122 -12.04 -10.32 -9.12
CA ASN A 122 -12.95 -10.25 -7.97
C ASN A 122 -13.84 -9.00 -8.03
N VAL A 123 -14.71 -8.95 -9.04
CA VAL A 123 -15.51 -7.78 -9.39
C VAL A 123 -16.55 -7.46 -8.30
N ILE A 124 -17.03 -8.45 -7.57
CA ILE A 124 -17.98 -8.21 -6.46
C ILE A 124 -17.29 -7.41 -5.35
N ARG A 125 -16.14 -7.89 -4.85
CA ARG A 125 -15.40 -7.15 -3.83
C ARG A 125 -14.87 -5.80 -4.34
N PHE A 126 -14.61 -5.69 -5.63
CA PHE A 126 -14.27 -4.41 -6.24
C PHE A 126 -15.41 -3.40 -6.05
N VAL A 127 -16.66 -3.76 -6.38
CA VAL A 127 -17.82 -2.89 -6.21
C VAL A 127 -18.08 -2.59 -4.73
N ASP A 128 -17.93 -3.57 -3.84
CA ASP A 128 -18.05 -3.37 -2.38
C ASP A 128 -17.07 -2.33 -1.84
N ASN A 129 -15.88 -2.22 -2.45
CA ASN A 129 -14.83 -1.26 -2.03
C ASN A 129 -14.86 0.07 -2.81
N LEU A 130 -15.63 0.17 -3.90
CA LEU A 130 -15.64 1.35 -4.78
C LEU A 130 -16.12 2.63 -4.08
N HIS A 131 -16.98 2.52 -3.06
CA HIS A 131 -17.46 3.65 -2.26
C HIS A 131 -16.33 4.47 -1.63
N ARG A 132 -15.15 3.88 -1.41
CA ARG A 132 -13.97 4.55 -0.85
C ARG A 132 -13.40 5.64 -1.75
N ILE A 133 -13.74 5.63 -3.05
CA ILE A 133 -13.30 6.64 -4.03
C ILE A 133 -13.71 8.06 -3.62
N GLN A 134 -14.80 8.20 -2.84
CA GLN A 134 -15.28 9.48 -2.31
C GLN A 134 -14.27 10.23 -1.41
N HIS A 135 -13.26 9.53 -0.89
CA HIS A 135 -12.21 10.13 -0.07
C HIS A 135 -11.12 10.81 -0.92
N PHE A 136 -11.19 10.70 -2.25
CA PHE A 136 -10.17 11.17 -3.17
C PHE A 136 -10.77 12.07 -4.24
N ASP A 137 -9.95 13.00 -4.75
CA ASP A 137 -10.35 14.00 -5.75
C ASP A 137 -10.34 13.40 -7.17
N TYR A 138 -11.25 12.44 -7.43
CA TYR A 138 -11.47 11.95 -8.79
C TYR A 138 -12.54 12.81 -9.48
N SER A 139 -12.20 13.39 -10.62
CA SER A 139 -13.16 14.18 -11.42
C SER A 139 -14.22 13.30 -12.11
N SER A 140 -13.91 12.04 -12.36
CA SER A 140 -14.78 11.01 -12.92
C SER A 140 -14.27 9.64 -12.56
N LEU A 141 -15.07 8.60 -12.69
CA LEU A 141 -14.61 7.22 -12.54
C LEU A 141 -13.56 6.91 -13.62
N PRO A 142 -12.45 6.26 -13.24
CA PRO A 142 -11.51 5.75 -14.23
C PRO A 142 -12.20 4.77 -15.19
N VAL A 143 -11.85 4.81 -16.45
CA VAL A 143 -12.46 3.97 -17.49
C VAL A 143 -12.43 2.48 -17.13
N ALA A 144 -11.31 1.98 -16.56
CA ALA A 144 -11.20 0.60 -16.12
C ALA A 144 -12.21 0.24 -14.99
N TYR A 145 -12.60 1.22 -14.17
CA TYR A 145 -13.61 1.02 -13.14
C TYR A 145 -15.03 0.96 -13.73
N GLU A 146 -15.29 1.79 -14.72
CA GLU A 146 -16.56 1.72 -15.46
C GLU A 146 -16.71 0.39 -16.22
N GLU A 147 -15.64 -0.10 -16.85
CA GLU A 147 -15.62 -1.41 -17.49
C GLU A 147 -15.87 -2.55 -16.49
N ALA A 148 -15.26 -2.47 -15.31
CA ALA A 148 -15.52 -3.43 -14.24
C ALA A 148 -16.96 -3.38 -13.74
N LEU A 149 -17.59 -2.21 -13.70
CA LEU A 149 -19.02 -2.06 -13.38
C LEU A 149 -19.90 -2.72 -14.43
N LEU A 150 -19.54 -2.69 -15.71
CA LEU A 150 -20.27 -3.41 -16.75
C LEU A 150 -20.13 -4.94 -16.60
N VAL A 151 -18.93 -5.43 -16.26
CA VAL A 151 -18.73 -6.84 -15.94
C VAL A 151 -19.53 -7.24 -14.69
N TYR A 152 -19.59 -6.38 -13.67
CA TYR A 152 -20.42 -6.59 -12.50
C TYR A 152 -21.91 -6.68 -12.87
N LYS A 153 -22.41 -5.74 -13.68
CA LYS A 153 -23.78 -5.72 -14.20
C LYS A 153 -24.15 -7.03 -14.89
N LEU A 154 -23.25 -7.58 -15.71
CA LEU A 154 -23.46 -8.88 -16.36
C LEU A 154 -23.56 -10.05 -15.37
N ARG A 155 -22.83 -9.98 -14.26
CA ARG A 155 -22.82 -11.05 -13.25
C ARG A 155 -24.03 -11.04 -12.32
N VAL A 156 -24.46 -9.85 -11.90
CA VAL A 156 -25.51 -9.72 -10.87
C VAL A 156 -26.88 -9.41 -11.44
N GLY A 157 -26.95 -8.96 -12.69
CA GLY A 157 -28.16 -8.54 -13.37
C GLY A 157 -28.48 -7.05 -13.18
N GLU A 158 -29.38 -6.57 -14.03
CA GLU A 158 -29.74 -5.14 -14.12
C GLU A 158 -30.31 -4.56 -12.80
N GLU A 159 -31.16 -5.33 -12.12
CA GLU A 159 -31.82 -4.87 -10.88
C GLU A 159 -30.78 -4.61 -9.76
N LYS A 160 -29.91 -5.59 -9.48
CA LYS A 160 -28.85 -5.43 -8.47
C LYS A 160 -27.83 -4.38 -8.85
N PHE A 161 -27.58 -4.20 -10.14
CA PHE A 161 -26.70 -3.13 -10.59
C PHE A 161 -27.30 -1.75 -10.27
N LYS A 162 -28.59 -1.56 -10.51
CA LYS A 162 -29.30 -0.32 -10.15
C LYS A 162 -29.29 -0.04 -8.65
N GLU A 163 -29.41 -1.08 -7.82
CA GLU A 163 -29.32 -0.96 -6.36
C GLU A 163 -27.94 -0.48 -5.88
N SER A 164 -26.89 -0.75 -6.63
CA SER A 164 -25.53 -0.30 -6.29
C SER A 164 -25.32 1.22 -6.35
N GLY A 165 -26.20 1.94 -7.06
CA GLY A 165 -26.17 3.39 -7.20
C GLY A 165 -25.08 3.91 -8.14
N TYR A 166 -24.32 3.02 -8.80
CA TYR A 166 -23.28 3.42 -9.77
C TYR A 166 -23.86 3.55 -11.17
N SER A 167 -23.25 4.43 -11.95
CA SER A 167 -23.56 4.62 -13.38
C SER A 167 -22.28 4.54 -14.19
N VAL A 168 -22.43 4.18 -15.44
CA VAL A 168 -21.35 4.06 -16.42
C VAL A 168 -21.59 5.09 -17.52
N SER A 169 -20.52 5.68 -18.06
CA SER A 169 -20.63 6.62 -19.17
C SER A 169 -21.12 5.93 -20.45
N ALA A 170 -21.88 6.66 -21.28
CA ALA A 170 -22.36 6.15 -22.56
C ALA A 170 -21.20 5.77 -23.51
N GLU A 171 -20.06 6.44 -23.38
CA GLU A 171 -18.87 6.13 -24.15
C GLU A 171 -18.30 4.75 -23.79
N THR A 172 -18.18 4.45 -22.49
CA THR A 172 -17.71 3.14 -22.02
C THR A 172 -18.70 2.03 -22.35
N GLU A 173 -20.02 2.28 -22.24
CA GLU A 173 -21.03 1.32 -22.66
C GLU A 173 -20.93 0.99 -24.16
N ALA A 174 -20.78 2.01 -25.01
CA ALA A 174 -20.65 1.82 -26.45
C ALA A 174 -19.37 1.07 -26.83
N ARG A 175 -18.25 1.30 -26.09
CA ARG A 175 -17.00 0.59 -26.30
C ARG A 175 -17.10 -0.87 -25.87
N PHE A 176 -17.70 -1.12 -24.74
CA PHE A 176 -17.93 -2.46 -24.22
C PHE A 176 -18.85 -3.28 -25.13
N ALA A 177 -19.93 -2.69 -25.64
CA ALA A 177 -20.84 -3.32 -26.59
C ALA A 177 -20.13 -3.73 -27.91
N ARG A 178 -19.24 -2.89 -28.42
CA ARG A 178 -18.42 -3.20 -29.60
C ARG A 178 -17.50 -4.40 -29.37
N TYR A 179 -16.82 -4.46 -28.23
CA TYR A 179 -15.97 -5.59 -27.85
C TYR A 179 -16.76 -6.90 -27.80
N TYR A 180 -17.90 -6.89 -27.13
CA TYR A 180 -18.77 -8.07 -27.00
C TYR A 180 -19.35 -8.59 -28.32
N THR A 181 -19.60 -7.69 -29.27
CA THR A 181 -20.13 -8.07 -30.61
C THR A 181 -19.03 -8.69 -31.48
N THR A 182 -17.77 -8.32 -31.25
CA THR A 182 -16.63 -8.80 -32.05
C THR A 182 -16.15 -10.18 -31.61
N GLU A 183 -16.36 -10.57 -30.36
CA GLU A 183 -15.99 -11.92 -29.84
C GLU A 183 -17.03 -13.01 -30.13
N GLN A 184 -18.19 -12.67 -30.64
CA GLN A 184 -19.23 -13.66 -31.00
C GLN A 184 -19.22 -14.06 -32.49
N VAL A 185 -18.21 -13.60 -33.27
CA VAL A 185 -17.96 -13.98 -34.66
C VAL A 185 -16.72 -14.83 -34.74
#